data_aef8fdedf476f0be5339bb6ba973b81a
#
_entry.id   aef8fdedf476f0be5339bb6ba973b81a
#
_cell.length_a   1.000
_cell.length_b   1.000
_cell.length_c   1.000
_cell.angle_alpha   90.00
_cell.angle_beta   90.00
_cell.angle_gamma   90.00
#
_symmetry.space_group_name_H-M   'P 1'
#
loop_
_entity.id
_entity.type
_entity.pdbx_description
1 polymer ?
#
loop_
_entity_poly.entity_id
_entity_poly.type
_entity_poly.pdbx_seq_one_letter_code
_entity_poly.pdbx_strand_id
1 'polypeptide(L)'
;MTQVFGAKSTTDEVLAGVDLSGKRILVTGVSAGLGVETARTLAAHGASVTGTARDLDKARRALAEAGAEGIELVEMDLASLASVRAAADALNAKGDTFDLVIANAGVMATPQGKTADGFETQFGTNHLGHFVFINRIAGLIKDGGRLVNLSSAGHRYSDVDLDDPNFERTPYIPFIAYGRSKTANILFAVEFDRRHKGRGVRATAVHPGGIQTELARHMGQDELLTLVKQLNETERAAGRPDFEFKSIPAGAATSVWAGVVASGDEVGGRYCEDCHVAALSEGSEIREGVRAYALDPERAKALWAKSEEMVGESFPA
;
A
#
# COMPACT_ATOMS: atom_id res chain seq x y z
N MET A 1 23.90 -8.78 17.55
CA MET A 1 22.66 -8.23 18.15
C MET A 1 21.72 -7.98 17.00
N THR A 2 20.51 -8.58 17.02
CA THR A 2 19.48 -8.31 16.01
C THR A 2 19.03 -6.86 16.20
N GLN A 3 19.16 -6.03 15.17
CA GLN A 3 18.72 -4.63 15.25
C GLN A 3 17.19 -4.61 15.38
N VAL A 4 16.69 -3.96 16.42
CA VAL A 4 15.25 -3.83 16.67
C VAL A 4 14.78 -2.53 16.03
N PHE A 5 13.92 -2.63 15.03
CA PHE A 5 13.27 -1.49 14.39
C PHE A 5 11.93 -1.18 15.06
N GLY A 6 11.41 0.03 14.85
CA GLY A 6 10.15 0.48 15.43
C GLY A 6 9.59 1.73 14.75
N ALA A 7 8.62 2.37 15.40
CA ALA A 7 7.84 3.49 14.85
C ALA A 7 8.66 4.68 14.32
N LYS A 8 9.85 4.92 14.88
CA LYS A 8 10.72 6.05 14.52
C LYS A 8 11.88 5.64 13.60
N SER A 9 12.04 4.35 13.32
CA SER A 9 13.09 3.88 12.39
C SER A 9 12.87 4.43 11.00
N THR A 10 13.94 4.91 10.38
CA THR A 10 13.94 5.43 9.02
C THR A 10 14.28 4.36 8.00
N THR A 11 14.01 4.61 6.74
CA THR A 11 14.39 3.75 5.62
C THR A 11 15.89 3.46 5.58
N ASP A 12 16.71 4.48 5.80
CA ASP A 12 18.18 4.35 5.78
C ASP A 12 18.68 3.51 6.97
N GLU A 13 18.06 3.62 8.16
CA GLU A 13 18.37 2.75 9.31
C GLU A 13 17.97 1.30 9.04
N VAL A 14 16.80 1.06 8.42
CA VAL A 14 16.31 -0.28 8.08
C VAL A 14 17.22 -0.96 7.06
N LEU A 15 17.73 -0.23 6.08
CA LEU A 15 18.62 -0.75 5.06
C LEU A 15 20.11 -0.62 5.39
N ALA A 16 20.48 -0.17 6.58
CA ALA A 16 21.90 -0.03 6.95
C ALA A 16 22.67 -1.35 6.74
N GLY A 17 23.67 -1.32 5.85
CA GLY A 17 24.46 -2.50 5.50
C GLY A 17 23.81 -3.49 4.53
N VAL A 18 22.62 -3.20 4.02
CA VAL A 18 21.95 -4.02 2.99
C VAL A 18 22.44 -3.60 1.61
N ASP A 19 22.91 -4.56 0.81
CA ASP A 19 23.23 -4.38 -0.61
C ASP A 19 22.11 -4.95 -1.47
N LEU A 20 21.49 -4.10 -2.29
CA LEU A 20 20.43 -4.45 -3.23
C LEU A 20 20.94 -4.50 -4.69
N SER A 21 22.25 -4.54 -4.91
CA SER A 21 22.84 -4.67 -6.24
C SER A 21 22.26 -5.89 -6.97
N GLY A 22 21.83 -5.70 -8.22
CA GLY A 22 21.18 -6.75 -9.02
C GLY A 22 19.72 -7.05 -8.68
N LYS A 23 19.13 -6.40 -7.66
CA LYS A 23 17.71 -6.47 -7.37
C LYS A 23 16.92 -5.50 -8.23
N ARG A 24 15.77 -5.96 -8.73
CA ARG A 24 14.83 -5.14 -9.49
C ARG A 24 13.56 -4.97 -8.67
N ILE A 25 13.16 -3.72 -8.47
CA ILE A 25 12.04 -3.37 -7.59
C ILE A 25 11.08 -2.43 -8.32
N LEU A 26 9.79 -2.72 -8.22
CA LEU A 26 8.73 -1.87 -8.75
C LEU A 26 8.00 -1.18 -7.61
N VAL A 27 7.81 0.15 -7.71
CA VAL A 27 7.09 0.96 -6.73
C VAL A 27 6.01 1.77 -7.43
N THR A 28 4.74 1.65 -7.00
CA THR A 28 3.67 2.48 -7.56
C THR A 28 3.56 3.81 -6.82
N GLY A 29 3.29 4.90 -7.57
CA GLY A 29 3.03 6.22 -7.00
C GLY A 29 4.28 6.97 -6.53
N VAL A 30 5.27 7.11 -7.40
CA VAL A 30 6.56 7.75 -7.10
C VAL A 30 6.59 9.27 -7.43
N SER A 31 5.45 9.95 -7.37
CA SER A 31 5.37 11.39 -7.69
C SER A 31 5.31 12.30 -6.45
N ALA A 32 5.19 11.73 -5.25
CA ALA A 32 5.20 12.46 -3.97
C ALA A 32 5.36 11.53 -2.77
N GLY A 33 5.78 12.08 -1.64
CA GLY A 33 5.71 11.47 -0.30
C GLY A 33 6.42 10.13 -0.17
N LEU A 34 5.70 9.13 0.37
CA LEU A 34 6.28 7.83 0.70
C LEU A 34 6.84 7.07 -0.51
N GLY A 35 6.19 7.17 -1.67
CA GLY A 35 6.64 6.49 -2.88
C GLY A 35 7.97 7.01 -3.40
N VAL A 36 8.20 8.32 -3.32
CA VAL A 36 9.49 8.95 -3.67
C VAL A 36 10.57 8.46 -2.73
N GLU A 37 10.33 8.52 -1.42
CA GLU A 37 11.30 8.08 -0.40
C GLU A 37 11.62 6.59 -0.52
N THR A 38 10.58 5.75 -0.70
CA THR A 38 10.77 4.31 -0.92
C THR A 38 11.64 4.03 -2.14
N ALA A 39 11.35 4.69 -3.27
CA ALA A 39 12.11 4.52 -4.49
C ALA A 39 13.56 5.03 -4.34
N ARG A 40 13.73 6.20 -3.70
CA ARG A 40 15.04 6.80 -3.42
C ARG A 40 15.93 5.87 -2.61
N THR A 41 15.43 5.41 -1.47
CA THR A 41 16.25 4.61 -0.56
C THR A 41 16.64 3.27 -1.18
N LEU A 42 15.73 2.60 -1.89
CA LEU A 42 16.01 1.34 -2.57
C LEU A 42 17.07 1.52 -3.67
N ALA A 43 16.96 2.60 -4.46
CA ALA A 43 17.97 2.92 -5.49
C ALA A 43 19.33 3.29 -4.87
N ALA A 44 19.35 4.05 -3.76
CA ALA A 44 20.58 4.40 -3.04
C ALA A 44 21.32 3.18 -2.48
N HIS A 45 20.61 2.07 -2.23
CA HIS A 45 21.22 0.80 -1.82
C HIS A 45 21.51 -0.16 -2.99
N GLY A 46 21.47 0.31 -4.24
CA GLY A 46 21.92 -0.41 -5.42
C GLY A 46 20.82 -1.12 -6.22
N ALA A 47 19.55 -1.02 -5.82
CA ALA A 47 18.47 -1.63 -6.59
C ALA A 47 18.21 -0.89 -7.92
N SER A 48 17.87 -1.65 -8.95
CA SER A 48 17.25 -1.11 -10.17
C SER A 48 15.77 -0.89 -9.91
N VAL A 49 15.33 0.36 -9.81
CA VAL A 49 13.95 0.72 -9.45
C VAL A 49 13.16 1.15 -10.68
N THR A 50 11.96 0.59 -10.85
CA THR A 50 10.93 1.07 -11.79
C THR A 50 9.80 1.70 -10.98
N GLY A 51 9.48 2.95 -11.25
CA GLY A 51 8.40 3.70 -10.60
C GLY A 51 7.20 3.86 -11.53
N THR A 52 5.98 3.85 -10.98
CA THR A 52 4.80 4.26 -11.76
C THR A 52 4.23 5.57 -11.25
N ALA A 53 3.72 6.39 -12.15
CA ALA A 53 3.04 7.63 -11.82
C ALA A 53 2.04 8.01 -12.91
N ARG A 54 0.98 8.74 -12.53
CA ARG A 54 0.03 9.31 -13.49
C ARG A 54 0.62 10.50 -14.26
N ASP A 55 1.41 11.32 -13.58
CA ASP A 55 2.11 12.48 -14.12
C ASP A 55 3.62 12.21 -14.04
N LEU A 56 4.20 11.85 -15.20
CA LEU A 56 5.62 11.49 -15.29
C LEU A 56 6.53 12.69 -15.06
N ASP A 57 6.12 13.91 -15.45
CA ASP A 57 6.94 15.09 -15.27
C ASP A 57 6.98 15.51 -13.80
N LYS A 58 5.86 15.39 -13.09
CA LYS A 58 5.84 15.54 -11.63
C LYS A 58 6.74 14.51 -10.94
N ALA A 59 6.66 13.25 -11.38
CA ALA A 59 7.48 12.18 -10.81
C ALA A 59 8.98 12.42 -11.05
N ARG A 60 9.38 12.81 -12.27
CA ARG A 60 10.78 13.13 -12.57
C ARG A 60 11.32 14.26 -11.69
N ARG A 61 10.55 15.33 -11.52
CA ARG A 61 10.95 16.45 -10.64
C ARG A 61 11.11 15.98 -9.19
N ALA A 62 10.10 15.28 -8.65
CA ALA A 62 10.14 14.82 -7.27
C ALA A 62 11.29 13.84 -6.98
N LEU A 63 11.59 12.95 -7.92
CA LEU A 63 12.72 12.01 -7.80
C LEU A 63 14.07 12.74 -7.93
N ALA A 64 14.20 13.72 -8.83
CA ALA A 64 15.41 14.52 -8.96
C ALA A 64 15.69 15.34 -7.69
N GLU A 65 14.67 15.98 -7.13
CA GLU A 65 14.76 16.69 -5.84
C GLU A 65 15.18 15.77 -4.68
N ALA A 66 14.83 14.48 -4.77
CA ALA A 66 15.23 13.47 -3.79
C ALA A 66 16.59 12.81 -4.09
N GLY A 67 17.26 13.18 -5.17
CA GLY A 67 18.56 12.58 -5.59
C GLY A 67 18.43 11.17 -6.17
N ALA A 68 17.34 10.89 -6.89
CA ALA A 68 16.99 9.58 -7.43
C ALA A 68 16.65 9.64 -8.94
N GLU A 69 17.44 10.37 -9.74
CA GLU A 69 17.19 10.65 -11.16
C GLU A 69 17.23 9.42 -12.08
N GLY A 70 17.88 8.35 -11.69
CA GLY A 70 18.07 7.15 -12.52
C GLY A 70 16.89 6.16 -12.52
N ILE A 71 15.78 6.49 -11.87
CA ILE A 71 14.62 5.61 -11.76
C ILE A 71 13.83 5.62 -13.07
N GLU A 72 13.61 4.41 -13.62
CA GLU A 72 12.74 4.21 -14.77
C GLU A 72 11.29 4.51 -14.42
N LEU A 73 10.56 5.22 -15.29
CA LEU A 73 9.17 5.60 -15.06
C LEU A 73 8.22 4.98 -16.09
N VAL A 74 7.10 4.45 -15.59
CA VAL A 74 5.97 3.95 -16.38
C VAL A 74 4.73 4.76 -16.03
N GLU A 75 4.04 5.27 -17.06
CA GLU A 75 2.78 5.99 -16.88
C GLU A 75 1.68 5.02 -16.45
N MET A 76 0.98 5.34 -15.35
CA MET A 76 -0.15 4.56 -14.88
C MET A 76 -1.09 5.40 -14.03
N ASP A 77 -2.36 5.46 -14.42
CA ASP A 77 -3.45 5.99 -13.60
C ASP A 77 -4.29 4.84 -13.04
N LEU A 78 -4.21 4.63 -11.73
CA LEU A 78 -4.98 3.59 -11.03
C LEU A 78 -6.50 3.84 -11.05
N ALA A 79 -6.93 5.06 -11.36
CA ALA A 79 -8.35 5.40 -11.54
C ALA A 79 -8.86 5.10 -12.96
N SER A 80 -8.08 4.43 -13.79
CA SER A 80 -8.45 3.98 -15.15
C SER A 80 -7.90 2.58 -15.41
N LEU A 81 -8.77 1.58 -15.47
CA LEU A 81 -8.35 0.21 -15.77
C LEU A 81 -7.71 0.09 -17.15
N ALA A 82 -8.08 0.94 -18.09
CA ALA A 82 -7.42 1.01 -19.40
C ALA A 82 -5.95 1.40 -19.27
N SER A 83 -5.64 2.45 -18.48
CA SER A 83 -4.27 2.85 -18.18
C SER A 83 -3.50 1.77 -17.41
N VAL A 84 -4.14 1.15 -16.43
CA VAL A 84 -3.57 0.05 -15.64
C VAL A 84 -3.18 -1.13 -16.54
N ARG A 85 -4.07 -1.54 -17.43
CA ARG A 85 -3.82 -2.64 -18.40
C ARG A 85 -2.67 -2.28 -19.35
N ALA A 86 -2.66 -1.06 -19.88
CA ALA A 86 -1.59 -0.62 -20.78
C ALA A 86 -0.21 -0.62 -20.09
N ALA A 87 -0.13 -0.15 -18.83
CA ALA A 87 1.10 -0.21 -18.05
C ALA A 87 1.57 -1.64 -17.78
N ALA A 88 0.64 -2.54 -17.42
CA ALA A 88 0.96 -3.95 -17.22
C ALA A 88 1.42 -4.63 -18.51
N ASP A 89 0.77 -4.36 -19.64
CA ASP A 89 1.13 -4.91 -20.96
C ASP A 89 2.52 -4.43 -21.39
N ALA A 90 2.85 -3.15 -21.16
CA ALA A 90 4.18 -2.62 -21.44
C ALA A 90 5.29 -3.31 -20.61
N LEU A 91 5.04 -3.54 -19.31
CA LEU A 91 5.99 -4.27 -18.45
C LEU A 91 6.13 -5.74 -18.88
N ASN A 92 5.04 -6.40 -19.22
CA ASN A 92 5.06 -7.79 -19.74
C ASN A 92 5.80 -7.90 -21.08
N ALA A 93 5.61 -6.93 -22.00
CA ALA A 93 6.31 -6.90 -23.27
C ALA A 93 7.83 -6.70 -23.09
N LYS A 94 8.25 -5.93 -22.08
CA LYS A 94 9.64 -5.76 -21.71
C LYS A 94 10.24 -7.03 -21.10
N GLY A 95 9.45 -7.81 -20.37
CA GLY A 95 9.83 -9.11 -19.81
C GLY A 95 10.78 -9.04 -18.62
N ASP A 96 11.04 -7.85 -18.07
CA ASP A 96 11.86 -7.67 -16.88
C ASP A 96 11.15 -8.22 -15.64
N THR A 97 11.84 -9.03 -14.85
CA THR A 97 11.28 -9.60 -13.62
C THR A 97 11.68 -8.80 -12.38
N PHE A 98 10.83 -8.83 -11.35
CA PHE A 98 11.01 -8.09 -10.11
C PHE A 98 11.25 -9.00 -8.91
N ASP A 99 12.19 -8.63 -8.05
CA ASP A 99 12.41 -9.27 -6.75
C ASP A 99 11.38 -8.78 -5.71
N LEU A 100 10.90 -7.54 -5.88
CA LEU A 100 9.95 -6.89 -4.97
C LEU A 100 9.03 -5.96 -5.76
N VAL A 101 7.74 -6.00 -5.44
CA VAL A 101 6.75 -5.03 -5.90
C VAL A 101 6.12 -4.35 -4.68
N ILE A 102 6.10 -3.01 -4.67
CA ILE A 102 5.49 -2.20 -3.61
C ILE A 102 4.32 -1.43 -4.20
N ALA A 103 3.11 -1.88 -3.89
CA ALA A 103 1.85 -1.24 -4.28
C ALA A 103 1.55 -0.09 -3.29
N ASN A 104 2.21 1.05 -3.50
CA ASN A 104 2.22 2.18 -2.57
C ASN A 104 1.16 3.25 -2.89
N ALA A 105 0.84 3.48 -4.16
CA ALA A 105 -0.05 4.57 -4.58
C ALA A 105 -1.43 4.51 -3.91
N GLY A 106 -2.07 5.67 -3.76
CA GLY A 106 -3.42 5.72 -3.22
C GLY A 106 -3.97 7.13 -3.08
N VAL A 107 -5.25 7.18 -2.72
CA VAL A 107 -6.00 8.39 -2.37
C VAL A 107 -6.70 8.20 -1.03
N MET A 108 -6.99 9.27 -0.33
CA MET A 108 -7.63 9.23 1.00
C MET A 108 -8.68 10.33 1.13
N ALA A 109 -9.81 9.99 1.76
CA ALA A 109 -10.87 10.90 2.13
C ALA A 109 -11.35 11.80 0.96
N THR A 110 -11.40 11.22 -0.25
CA THR A 110 -11.90 11.95 -1.43
C THR A 110 -13.40 12.25 -1.27
N PRO A 111 -13.90 13.34 -1.85
CA PRO A 111 -15.32 13.48 -2.07
C PRO A 111 -15.90 12.27 -2.82
N GLN A 112 -17.20 12.00 -2.68
CA GLN A 112 -17.85 10.97 -3.46
C GLN A 112 -17.64 11.23 -4.96
N GLY A 113 -17.14 10.22 -5.66
CA GLY A 113 -16.84 10.28 -7.07
C GLY A 113 -16.66 8.89 -7.65
N LYS A 114 -16.36 8.84 -8.94
CA LYS A 114 -16.18 7.58 -9.67
C LYS A 114 -14.88 7.61 -10.46
N THR A 115 -14.24 6.45 -10.59
CA THR A 115 -13.14 6.21 -11.53
C THR A 115 -13.64 6.27 -12.98
N ALA A 116 -12.72 6.23 -13.94
CA ALA A 116 -13.08 6.17 -15.37
C ALA A 116 -13.96 4.96 -15.71
N ASP A 117 -13.87 3.89 -14.92
CA ASP A 117 -14.61 2.65 -15.11
C ASP A 117 -15.91 2.59 -14.27
N GLY A 118 -16.26 3.69 -13.57
CA GLY A 118 -17.52 3.82 -12.83
C GLY A 118 -17.50 3.31 -11.39
N PHE A 119 -16.36 2.88 -10.85
CA PHE A 119 -16.20 2.45 -9.47
C PHE A 119 -16.07 3.63 -8.51
N GLU A 120 -16.46 3.45 -7.24
CA GLU A 120 -16.19 4.43 -6.20
C GLU A 120 -14.69 4.78 -6.20
N THR A 121 -14.36 6.07 -6.07
CA THR A 121 -13.01 6.59 -6.33
C THR A 121 -11.94 5.92 -5.48
N GLN A 122 -12.17 5.72 -4.19
CA GLN A 122 -11.15 5.16 -3.28
C GLN A 122 -11.03 3.65 -3.43
N PHE A 123 -12.13 2.94 -3.53
CA PHE A 123 -12.13 1.49 -3.76
C PHE A 123 -11.56 1.15 -5.14
N GLY A 124 -11.98 1.89 -6.17
CA GLY A 124 -11.49 1.72 -7.53
C GLY A 124 -9.99 1.98 -7.66
N THR A 125 -9.51 3.11 -7.10
CA THR A 125 -8.09 3.52 -7.19
C THR A 125 -7.18 2.68 -6.29
N ASN A 126 -7.53 2.57 -4.98
CA ASN A 126 -6.65 1.95 -4.01
C ASN A 126 -6.63 0.43 -4.12
N HIS A 127 -7.77 -0.19 -4.50
CA HIS A 127 -7.91 -1.65 -4.56
C HIS A 127 -8.01 -2.17 -5.99
N LEU A 128 -9.06 -1.85 -6.74
CA LEU A 128 -9.29 -2.48 -8.05
C LEU A 128 -8.19 -2.18 -9.07
N GLY A 129 -7.67 -0.95 -9.08
CA GLY A 129 -6.53 -0.59 -9.93
C GLY A 129 -5.29 -1.42 -9.62
N HIS A 130 -4.92 -1.55 -8.34
CA HIS A 130 -3.82 -2.43 -7.94
C HIS A 130 -4.14 -3.91 -8.14
N PHE A 131 -5.38 -4.34 -7.89
CA PHE A 131 -5.81 -5.72 -8.13
C PHE A 131 -5.54 -6.14 -9.58
N VAL A 132 -5.98 -5.35 -10.55
CA VAL A 132 -5.73 -5.64 -11.97
C VAL A 132 -4.24 -5.55 -12.29
N PHE A 133 -3.55 -4.48 -11.86
CA PHE A 133 -2.14 -4.27 -12.16
C PHE A 133 -1.27 -5.43 -11.67
N ILE A 134 -1.35 -5.72 -10.36
CA ILE A 134 -0.50 -6.74 -9.72
C ILE A 134 -0.77 -8.13 -10.30
N ASN A 135 -2.04 -8.49 -10.53
CA ASN A 135 -2.36 -9.79 -11.10
C ASN A 135 -1.86 -9.94 -12.54
N ARG A 136 -1.94 -8.89 -13.35
CA ARG A 136 -1.41 -8.92 -14.73
C ARG A 136 0.11 -9.04 -14.80
N ILE A 137 0.83 -8.52 -13.81
CA ILE A 137 2.30 -8.63 -13.71
C ILE A 137 2.76 -9.72 -12.74
N ALA A 138 1.86 -10.56 -12.19
CA ALA A 138 2.22 -11.59 -11.22
C ALA A 138 3.27 -12.58 -11.75
N GLY A 139 3.26 -12.85 -13.06
CA GLY A 139 4.29 -13.64 -13.74
C GLY A 139 5.68 -12.98 -13.78
N LEU A 140 5.76 -11.67 -13.62
CA LEU A 140 7.03 -10.92 -13.55
C LEU A 140 7.60 -10.87 -12.13
N ILE A 141 6.84 -11.24 -11.10
CA ILE A 141 7.40 -11.39 -9.75
C ILE A 141 8.17 -12.71 -9.72
N LYS A 142 9.48 -12.64 -9.47
CA LYS A 142 10.36 -13.82 -9.41
C LYS A 142 9.88 -14.81 -8.35
N ASP A 143 10.20 -16.08 -8.53
CA ASP A 143 10.03 -17.07 -7.48
C ASP A 143 10.87 -16.66 -6.26
N GLY A 144 10.27 -16.75 -5.07
CA GLY A 144 10.85 -16.20 -3.84
C GLY A 144 10.74 -14.67 -3.69
N GLY A 145 10.12 -13.98 -4.64
CA GLY A 145 9.92 -12.52 -4.62
C GLY A 145 8.86 -12.07 -3.60
N ARG A 146 8.62 -10.75 -3.54
CA ARG A 146 7.73 -10.12 -2.57
C ARG A 146 6.73 -9.16 -3.19
N LEU A 147 5.53 -9.12 -2.59
CA LEU A 147 4.55 -8.07 -2.75
C LEU A 147 4.32 -7.37 -1.41
N VAL A 148 4.50 -6.06 -1.36
CA VAL A 148 4.11 -5.21 -0.24
C VAL A 148 2.96 -4.32 -0.70
N ASN A 149 1.79 -4.45 -0.06
CA ASN A 149 0.59 -3.68 -0.42
C ASN A 149 0.26 -2.66 0.68
N LEU A 150 0.27 -1.37 0.35
CA LEU A 150 0.02 -0.32 1.34
C LEU A 150 -1.45 -0.29 1.74
N SER A 151 -1.67 -0.58 3.02
CA SER A 151 -2.91 -0.38 3.73
C SER A 151 -2.82 0.84 4.66
N SER A 152 -3.55 0.84 5.74
CA SER A 152 -3.63 1.94 6.71
C SER A 152 -4.31 1.49 8.00
N ALA A 153 -4.06 2.21 9.11
CA ALA A 153 -4.92 2.18 10.28
C ALA A 153 -6.40 2.44 9.93
N GLY A 154 -6.65 3.11 8.80
CA GLY A 154 -8.00 3.34 8.29
C GLY A 154 -8.83 2.07 8.03
N HIS A 155 -8.22 0.90 7.86
CA HIS A 155 -8.95 -0.37 7.75
C HIS A 155 -9.85 -0.64 8.97
N ARG A 156 -9.55 -0.03 10.12
CA ARG A 156 -10.33 -0.18 11.35
C ARG A 156 -11.64 0.59 11.35
N TYR A 157 -11.82 1.54 10.42
CA TYR A 157 -13.08 2.29 10.28
C TYR A 157 -14.18 1.43 9.67
N SER A 158 -13.86 0.50 8.79
CA SER A 158 -14.84 -0.34 8.13
C SER A 158 -14.25 -1.58 7.51
N ASP A 159 -14.97 -2.68 7.64
CA ASP A 159 -14.82 -3.83 6.76
C ASP A 159 -15.35 -3.51 5.35
N VAL A 160 -15.01 -4.36 4.37
CA VAL A 160 -15.52 -4.24 2.99
C VAL A 160 -16.95 -4.73 2.93
N ASP A 161 -17.84 -3.89 2.40
CA ASP A 161 -19.20 -4.28 2.03
C ASP A 161 -19.17 -4.78 0.57
N LEU A 162 -19.17 -6.10 0.39
CA LEU A 162 -19.12 -6.72 -0.94
C LEU A 162 -20.44 -6.62 -1.69
N ASP A 163 -21.55 -6.30 -1.01
CA ASP A 163 -22.84 -6.10 -1.63
C ASP A 163 -23.01 -4.66 -2.14
N ASP A 164 -22.32 -3.70 -1.53
CA ASP A 164 -22.37 -2.28 -1.92
C ASP A 164 -21.00 -1.59 -1.92
N PRO A 165 -20.02 -2.11 -2.70
CA PRO A 165 -18.67 -1.57 -2.72
C PRO A 165 -18.59 -0.14 -3.28
N ASN A 166 -19.58 0.27 -4.07
CA ASN A 166 -19.67 1.56 -4.73
C ASN A 166 -20.52 2.60 -4.00
N PHE A 167 -21.05 2.30 -2.80
CA PHE A 167 -21.96 3.20 -2.06
C PHE A 167 -23.19 3.62 -2.89
N GLU A 168 -23.80 2.68 -3.60
CA GLU A 168 -25.02 2.94 -4.39
C GLU A 168 -26.29 2.92 -3.52
N ARG A 169 -26.23 2.23 -2.36
CA ARG A 169 -27.35 2.05 -1.43
C ARG A 169 -27.10 2.66 -0.06
N THR A 170 -25.84 2.78 0.34
CA THR A 170 -25.46 3.31 1.64
C THR A 170 -24.93 4.74 1.52
N PRO A 171 -25.14 5.61 2.53
CA PRO A 171 -24.59 6.96 2.53
C PRO A 171 -23.06 6.95 2.42
N TYR A 172 -22.54 7.82 1.57
CA TYR A 172 -21.10 7.97 1.42
C TYR A 172 -20.50 8.75 2.59
N ILE A 173 -19.52 8.15 3.25
CA ILE A 173 -18.70 8.79 4.28
C ILE A 173 -17.24 8.59 3.88
N PRO A 174 -16.47 9.66 3.61
CA PRO A 174 -15.12 9.56 3.03
C PRO A 174 -14.18 8.62 3.77
N PHE A 175 -14.18 8.64 5.11
CA PHE A 175 -13.33 7.75 5.91
C PHE A 175 -13.83 6.30 5.96
N ILE A 176 -15.11 6.05 5.82
CA ILE A 176 -15.66 4.69 5.68
C ILE A 176 -15.25 4.11 4.31
N ALA A 177 -15.37 4.89 3.24
CA ALA A 177 -14.94 4.48 1.91
C ALA A 177 -13.41 4.22 1.87
N TYR A 178 -12.62 5.09 2.50
CA TYR A 178 -11.20 4.86 2.69
C TYR A 178 -10.93 3.55 3.47
N GLY A 179 -11.61 3.35 4.59
CA GLY A 179 -11.51 2.15 5.40
C GLY A 179 -11.80 0.88 4.61
N ARG A 180 -12.91 0.84 3.85
CA ARG A 180 -13.26 -0.27 2.95
C ARG A 180 -12.13 -0.56 1.97
N SER A 181 -11.56 0.47 1.32
CA SER A 181 -10.46 0.30 0.36
C SER A 181 -9.19 -0.24 1.02
N LYS A 182 -8.90 0.14 2.28
CA LYS A 182 -7.69 -0.29 3.00
C LYS A 182 -7.85 -1.67 3.62
N THR A 183 -9.05 -2.06 4.04
CA THR A 183 -9.39 -3.46 4.37
C THR A 183 -9.26 -4.34 3.14
N ALA A 184 -9.74 -3.90 1.98
CA ALA A 184 -9.59 -4.63 0.72
C ALA A 184 -8.11 -4.87 0.36
N ASN A 185 -7.24 -3.89 0.61
CA ASN A 185 -5.80 -4.05 0.37
C ASN A 185 -5.16 -5.11 1.28
N ILE A 186 -5.62 -5.27 2.53
CA ILE A 186 -5.14 -6.34 3.42
C ILE A 186 -5.65 -7.70 2.92
N LEU A 187 -6.95 -7.82 2.68
CA LEU A 187 -7.56 -9.06 2.19
C LEU A 187 -6.95 -9.49 0.84
N PHE A 188 -6.63 -8.54 -0.04
CA PHE A 188 -5.93 -8.83 -1.29
C PHE A 188 -4.55 -9.43 -1.03
N ALA A 189 -3.76 -8.86 -0.10
CA ALA A 189 -2.45 -9.41 0.24
C ALA A 189 -2.56 -10.82 0.83
N VAL A 190 -3.56 -11.09 1.67
CA VAL A 190 -3.83 -12.43 2.24
C VAL A 190 -4.10 -13.46 1.15
N GLU A 191 -5.00 -13.15 0.21
CA GLU A 191 -5.36 -14.10 -0.86
C GLU A 191 -4.25 -14.21 -1.90
N PHE A 192 -3.54 -13.13 -2.22
CA PHE A 192 -2.39 -13.18 -3.13
C PHE A 192 -1.26 -14.05 -2.54
N ASP A 193 -0.95 -13.92 -1.25
CA ASP A 193 0.03 -14.78 -0.56
C ASP A 193 -0.38 -16.26 -0.67
N ARG A 194 -1.64 -16.58 -0.35
CA ARG A 194 -2.16 -17.94 -0.43
C ARG A 194 -2.01 -18.54 -1.82
N ARG A 195 -2.27 -17.76 -2.87
CA ARG A 195 -2.21 -18.21 -4.28
C ARG A 195 -0.78 -18.41 -4.77
N HIS A 196 0.14 -17.55 -4.35
CA HIS A 196 1.50 -17.51 -4.90
C HIS A 196 2.58 -18.08 -3.97
N LYS A 197 2.26 -18.45 -2.73
CA LYS A 197 3.26 -19.03 -1.79
C LYS A 197 3.90 -20.32 -2.29
N GLY A 198 3.24 -21.07 -3.18
CA GLY A 198 3.81 -22.25 -3.83
C GLY A 198 5.02 -21.95 -4.71
N ARG A 199 5.12 -20.72 -5.24
CA ARG A 199 6.29 -20.19 -5.94
C ARG A 199 7.30 -19.54 -4.98
N GLY A 200 7.08 -19.60 -3.66
CA GLY A 200 7.83 -18.85 -2.66
C GLY A 200 7.56 -17.33 -2.66
N VAL A 201 6.62 -16.85 -3.49
CA VAL A 201 6.22 -15.44 -3.51
C VAL A 201 5.35 -15.16 -2.29
N ARG A 202 5.76 -14.17 -1.49
CA ARG A 202 5.05 -13.81 -0.27
C ARG A 202 4.48 -12.39 -0.38
N ALA A 203 3.25 -12.23 0.09
CA ALA A 203 2.58 -10.95 0.07
C ALA A 203 2.20 -10.49 1.47
N THR A 204 2.35 -9.21 1.75
CA THR A 204 2.00 -8.60 3.03
C THR A 204 1.32 -7.26 2.83
N ALA A 205 0.47 -6.86 3.77
CA ALA A 205 -0.07 -5.51 3.84
C ALA A 205 0.67 -4.71 4.90
N VAL A 206 0.87 -3.40 4.66
CA VAL A 206 1.60 -2.54 5.59
C VAL A 206 0.84 -1.26 5.91
N HIS A 207 0.97 -0.80 7.16
CA HIS A 207 0.58 0.54 7.59
C HIS A 207 1.82 1.41 7.79
N PRO A 208 1.93 2.53 7.10
CA PRO A 208 3.10 3.40 7.19
C PRO A 208 3.13 4.26 8.47
N GLY A 209 2.02 4.35 9.21
CA GLY A 209 1.82 5.31 10.29
C GLY A 209 1.01 6.51 9.84
N GLY A 210 0.91 7.53 10.68
CA GLY A 210 0.37 8.83 10.31
C GLY A 210 1.50 9.73 9.81
N ILE A 211 1.46 10.12 8.55
CA ILE A 211 2.45 10.99 7.90
C ILE A 211 1.73 12.14 7.20
N GLN A 212 2.23 13.35 7.37
CA GLN A 212 1.71 14.50 6.67
C GLN A 212 2.27 14.54 5.24
N THR A 213 1.45 14.15 4.26
CA THR A 213 1.81 14.09 2.83
C THR A 213 0.66 14.62 1.97
N GLU A 214 0.87 14.71 0.65
CA GLU A 214 -0.20 15.04 -0.31
C GLU A 214 -1.41 14.07 -0.27
N LEU A 215 -1.31 12.94 0.42
CA LEU A 215 -2.42 12.01 0.61
C LEU A 215 -3.61 12.69 1.31
N ALA A 216 -3.34 13.60 2.24
CA ALA A 216 -4.35 14.36 2.99
C ALA A 216 -4.91 15.58 2.25
N ARG A 217 -4.59 15.80 0.97
CA ARG A 217 -4.99 16.99 0.19
C ARG A 217 -6.50 17.24 0.08
N HIS A 218 -7.30 16.20 0.30
CA HIS A 218 -8.76 16.28 0.28
C HIS A 218 -9.36 16.59 1.67
N MET A 219 -8.54 16.61 2.71
CA MET A 219 -8.94 17.01 4.06
C MET A 219 -8.72 18.51 4.23
N GLY A 220 -9.73 19.19 4.77
CA GLY A 220 -9.58 20.57 5.20
C GLY A 220 -8.60 20.68 6.38
N GLN A 221 -7.93 21.84 6.51
CA GLN A 221 -7.00 22.04 7.62
C GLN A 221 -7.70 21.91 8.99
N ASP A 222 -8.93 22.39 9.12
CA ASP A 222 -9.73 22.28 10.34
C ASP A 222 -10.15 20.82 10.64
N GLU A 223 -10.41 20.03 9.60
CA GLU A 223 -10.71 18.61 9.72
C GLU A 223 -9.50 17.82 10.24
N LEU A 224 -8.30 18.11 9.71
CA LEU A 224 -7.06 17.52 10.17
C LEU A 224 -6.76 17.88 11.63
N LEU A 225 -6.93 19.14 12.01
CA LEU A 225 -6.75 19.60 13.39
C LEU A 225 -7.74 18.92 14.35
N THR A 226 -9.00 18.77 13.94
CA THR A 226 -10.03 18.08 14.71
C THR A 226 -9.68 16.61 14.90
N LEU A 227 -9.22 15.92 13.85
CA LEU A 227 -8.78 14.53 13.93
C LEU A 227 -7.60 14.37 14.91
N VAL A 228 -6.57 15.22 14.79
CA VAL A 228 -5.40 15.18 15.69
C VAL A 228 -5.82 15.43 17.15
N LYS A 229 -6.75 16.37 17.37
CA LYS A 229 -7.27 16.63 18.72
C LYS A 229 -7.99 15.41 19.30
N GLN A 230 -8.85 14.76 18.52
CA GLN A 230 -9.56 13.54 18.95
C GLN A 230 -8.58 12.40 19.24
N LEU A 231 -7.56 12.21 18.39
CA LEU A 231 -6.50 11.24 18.64
C LEU A 231 -5.79 11.52 19.96
N ASN A 232 -5.40 12.77 20.21
CA ASN A 232 -4.71 13.15 21.45
C ASN A 232 -5.58 12.98 22.71
N GLU A 233 -6.87 13.27 22.61
CA GLU A 233 -7.81 13.01 23.71
C GLU A 233 -7.88 11.51 24.04
N THR A 234 -7.94 10.66 23.01
CA THR A 234 -7.93 9.20 23.16
C THR A 234 -6.62 8.69 23.76
N GLU A 235 -5.48 9.20 23.29
CA GLU A 235 -4.16 8.82 23.79
C GLU A 235 -3.97 9.19 25.25
N ARG A 236 -4.34 10.42 25.64
CA ARG A 236 -4.26 10.89 27.01
C ARG A 236 -5.18 10.09 27.95
N ALA A 237 -6.39 9.75 27.49
CA ALA A 237 -7.31 8.90 28.25
C ALA A 237 -6.74 7.49 28.50
N ALA A 238 -5.91 7.00 27.60
CA ALA A 238 -5.21 5.71 27.70
C ALA A 238 -3.84 5.83 28.42
N GLY A 239 -3.46 7.01 28.92
CA GLY A 239 -2.18 7.24 29.58
C GLY A 239 -0.97 7.21 28.63
N ARG A 240 -1.19 7.42 27.33
CA ARG A 240 -0.16 7.42 26.30
C ARG A 240 0.23 8.84 25.87
N PRO A 241 1.43 9.04 25.28
CA PRO A 241 1.84 10.33 24.71
C PRO A 241 0.91 10.77 23.58
N ASP A 242 0.84 12.09 23.36
CA ASP A 242 0.13 12.66 22.23
C ASP A 242 0.60 12.05 20.89
N PHE A 243 -0.32 12.02 19.93
CA PHE A 243 -0.02 11.58 18.57
C PHE A 243 0.96 12.54 17.90
N GLU A 244 2.01 11.99 17.31
CA GLU A 244 2.98 12.71 16.51
C GLU A 244 3.00 12.13 15.08
N PHE A 245 3.02 13.00 14.07
CA PHE A 245 3.26 12.56 12.69
C PHE A 245 4.70 12.03 12.56
N LYS A 246 4.83 10.91 11.86
CA LYS A 246 6.15 10.42 11.46
C LYS A 246 6.76 11.30 10.37
N SER A 247 8.08 11.31 10.29
CA SER A 247 8.78 11.78 9.10
C SER A 247 8.49 10.88 7.89
N ILE A 248 8.66 11.37 6.66
CA ILE A 248 8.48 10.58 5.45
C ILE A 248 9.40 9.34 5.45
N PRO A 249 10.71 9.43 5.81
CA PRO A 249 11.56 8.24 5.93
C PRO A 249 11.07 7.21 6.96
N ALA A 250 10.57 7.66 8.11
CA ALA A 250 10.00 6.73 9.10
C ALA A 250 8.66 6.12 8.64
N GLY A 251 7.87 6.86 7.85
CA GLY A 251 6.65 6.34 7.25
C GLY A 251 6.90 5.27 6.17
N ALA A 252 7.94 5.42 5.37
CA ALA A 252 8.30 4.46 4.34
C ALA A 252 9.04 3.22 4.90
N ALA A 253 9.56 3.29 6.13
CA ALA A 253 10.40 2.26 6.73
C ALA A 253 9.73 0.89 6.82
N THR A 254 8.45 0.81 7.19
CA THR A 254 7.72 -0.47 7.30
C THR A 254 7.62 -1.19 5.95
N SER A 255 7.40 -0.44 4.84
CA SER A 255 7.35 -1.02 3.50
C SER A 255 8.70 -1.63 3.09
N VAL A 256 9.78 -0.93 3.38
CA VAL A 256 11.15 -1.38 3.09
C VAL A 256 11.54 -2.55 3.99
N TRP A 257 11.22 -2.50 5.28
CA TRP A 257 11.44 -3.59 6.22
C TRP A 257 10.72 -4.88 5.78
N ALA A 258 9.42 -4.78 5.50
CA ALA A 258 8.61 -5.92 5.11
C ALA A 258 9.00 -6.50 3.73
N GLY A 259 9.47 -5.63 2.81
CA GLY A 259 9.89 -6.02 1.48
C GLY A 259 11.30 -6.61 1.40
N VAL A 260 12.22 -6.19 2.28
CA VAL A 260 13.65 -6.47 2.15
C VAL A 260 14.22 -7.21 3.35
N VAL A 261 13.93 -6.75 4.58
CA VAL A 261 14.65 -7.19 5.80
C VAL A 261 13.94 -8.34 6.50
N ALA A 262 12.63 -8.23 6.71
CA ALA A 262 11.85 -9.28 7.35
C ALA A 262 11.85 -10.57 6.51
N SER A 263 11.80 -11.73 7.16
CA SER A 263 11.69 -12.99 6.42
C SER A 263 10.30 -13.13 5.76
N GLY A 264 10.24 -13.78 4.57
CA GLY A 264 8.98 -14.02 3.88
C GLY A 264 7.97 -14.81 4.71
N ASP A 265 8.46 -15.76 5.51
CA ASP A 265 7.63 -16.57 6.38
C ASP A 265 7.07 -15.79 7.57
N GLU A 266 7.79 -14.76 8.02
CA GLU A 266 7.34 -13.87 9.08
C GLU A 266 6.16 -12.99 8.63
N VAL A 267 6.27 -12.37 7.44
CA VAL A 267 5.34 -11.34 6.99
C VAL A 267 4.26 -11.82 6.02
N GLY A 268 4.43 -12.99 5.40
CA GLY A 268 3.52 -13.49 4.37
C GLY A 268 2.10 -13.73 4.89
N GLY A 269 1.10 -13.16 4.21
CA GLY A 269 -0.31 -13.18 4.60
C GLY A 269 -0.61 -12.35 5.86
N ARG A 270 0.29 -11.45 6.28
CA ARG A 270 0.17 -10.66 7.51
C ARG A 270 -0.03 -9.18 7.21
N TYR A 271 -0.39 -8.46 8.27
CA TYR A 271 -0.39 -7.00 8.30
C TYR A 271 0.74 -6.51 9.21
N CYS A 272 1.52 -5.56 8.73
CA CYS A 272 2.68 -5.03 9.42
C CYS A 272 2.53 -3.53 9.68
N GLU A 273 3.02 -3.09 10.83
CA GLU A 273 3.12 -1.69 11.20
C GLU A 273 4.40 -1.49 12.01
N ASP A 274 4.98 -0.29 12.00
CA ASP A 274 6.15 0.05 12.83
C ASP A 274 7.31 -0.97 12.76
N CYS A 275 7.55 -1.51 11.56
CA CYS A 275 8.57 -2.53 11.28
C CYS A 275 8.40 -3.82 12.10
N HIS A 276 7.17 -4.25 12.36
CA HIS A 276 6.85 -5.54 12.95
C HIS A 276 5.49 -6.08 12.44
N VAL A 277 5.21 -7.35 12.68
CA VAL A 277 3.91 -7.95 12.41
C VAL A 277 2.93 -7.50 13.48
N ALA A 278 1.83 -6.88 13.08
CA ALA A 278 0.83 -6.34 14.00
C ALA A 278 0.07 -7.45 14.74
N ALA A 279 -0.25 -7.20 15.99
CA ALA A 279 -1.14 -8.07 16.76
C ALA A 279 -2.60 -7.89 16.33
N LEU A 280 -3.43 -8.92 16.57
CA LEU A 280 -4.88 -8.78 16.44
C LEU A 280 -5.41 -7.79 17.48
N SER A 281 -6.26 -6.86 17.05
CA SER A 281 -6.92 -5.88 17.90
C SER A 281 -8.43 -5.97 17.72
N GLU A 282 -9.14 -6.32 18.80
CA GLU A 282 -10.61 -6.41 18.84
C GLU A 282 -11.26 -5.20 19.51
N GLY A 283 -10.46 -4.35 20.17
CA GLY A 283 -10.92 -3.16 20.87
C GLY A 283 -11.40 -2.03 19.95
N SER A 284 -11.95 -0.97 20.52
CA SER A 284 -12.32 0.26 19.80
C SER A 284 -11.11 1.11 19.36
N GLU A 285 -9.91 0.70 19.74
CA GLU A 285 -8.69 1.44 19.45
C GLU A 285 -8.37 1.47 17.95
N ILE A 286 -8.01 2.65 17.44
CA ILE A 286 -7.76 2.87 16.01
C ILE A 286 -6.24 2.88 15.72
N ARG A 287 -5.39 2.96 16.76
CA ARG A 287 -3.97 3.26 16.56
C ARG A 287 -3.11 2.05 16.19
N GLU A 288 -3.30 0.91 16.83
CA GLU A 288 -2.41 -0.27 16.69
C GLU A 288 -3.20 -1.55 16.41
N GLY A 289 -2.54 -2.51 15.79
CA GLY A 289 -3.06 -3.83 15.53
C GLY A 289 -3.92 -3.94 14.26
N VAL A 290 -4.35 -5.12 13.95
CA VAL A 290 -5.18 -5.44 12.79
C VAL A 290 -6.51 -6.06 13.21
N ARG A 291 -7.58 -5.71 12.51
CA ARG A 291 -8.91 -6.31 12.75
C ARG A 291 -8.97 -7.74 12.20
N ALA A 292 -9.61 -8.64 12.93
CA ALA A 292 -9.73 -10.04 12.55
C ALA A 292 -10.37 -10.21 11.15
N TYR A 293 -11.39 -9.42 10.82
CA TYR A 293 -12.04 -9.48 9.50
C TYR A 293 -11.10 -9.18 8.33
N ALA A 294 -10.07 -8.36 8.56
CA ALA A 294 -9.13 -7.99 7.52
C ALA A 294 -8.10 -9.10 7.19
N LEU A 295 -7.95 -10.09 8.06
CA LEU A 295 -7.10 -11.26 7.86
C LEU A 295 -7.87 -12.55 7.60
N ASP A 296 -9.20 -12.50 7.52
CA ASP A 296 -10.06 -13.67 7.32
C ASP A 296 -9.88 -14.24 5.90
N PRO A 297 -9.46 -15.51 5.75
CA PRO A 297 -9.20 -16.12 4.45
C PRO A 297 -10.46 -16.28 3.59
N GLU A 298 -11.63 -16.50 4.18
CA GLU A 298 -12.87 -16.66 3.41
C GLU A 298 -13.35 -15.30 2.88
N ARG A 299 -13.19 -14.24 3.67
CA ARG A 299 -13.43 -12.86 3.19
C ARG A 299 -12.43 -12.46 2.10
N ALA A 300 -11.19 -12.86 2.21
CA ALA A 300 -10.16 -12.60 1.19
C ALA A 300 -10.50 -13.26 -0.14
N LYS A 301 -10.98 -14.51 -0.12
CA LYS A 301 -11.48 -15.22 -1.32
C LYS A 301 -12.74 -14.56 -1.90
N ALA A 302 -13.68 -14.15 -1.03
CA ALA A 302 -14.90 -13.48 -1.46
C ALA A 302 -14.60 -12.13 -2.12
N LEU A 303 -13.70 -11.33 -1.54
CA LEU A 303 -13.23 -10.08 -2.14
C LEU A 303 -12.55 -10.31 -3.49
N TRP A 304 -11.72 -11.34 -3.60
CA TRP A 304 -11.06 -11.68 -4.87
C TRP A 304 -12.08 -11.97 -5.97
N ALA A 305 -13.04 -12.87 -5.70
CA ALA A 305 -14.11 -13.19 -6.65
C ALA A 305 -14.94 -11.96 -7.03
N LYS A 306 -15.28 -11.10 -6.05
CA LYS A 306 -16.00 -9.85 -6.31
C LYS A 306 -15.18 -8.86 -7.13
N SER A 307 -13.88 -8.78 -6.89
CA SER A 307 -12.98 -7.93 -7.68
C SER A 307 -12.89 -8.41 -9.13
N GLU A 308 -12.75 -9.71 -9.38
CA GLU A 308 -12.79 -10.29 -10.73
C GLU A 308 -14.10 -9.98 -11.46
N GLU A 309 -15.23 -10.16 -10.77
CA GLU A 309 -16.57 -9.80 -11.29
C GLU A 309 -16.62 -8.31 -11.70
N MET A 310 -16.18 -7.42 -10.82
CA MET A 310 -16.24 -5.98 -11.05
C MET A 310 -15.36 -5.51 -12.20
N VAL A 311 -14.14 -6.05 -12.32
CA VAL A 311 -13.19 -5.64 -13.37
C VAL A 311 -13.37 -6.39 -14.68
N GLY A 312 -14.25 -7.42 -14.70
CA GLY A 312 -14.53 -8.25 -15.89
C GLY A 312 -13.32 -9.07 -16.34
N GLU A 313 -12.44 -9.46 -15.42
CA GLU A 313 -11.21 -10.19 -15.73
C GLU A 313 -10.89 -11.19 -14.61
N SER A 314 -10.56 -12.43 -14.96
CA SER A 314 -10.23 -13.49 -14.00
C SER A 314 -8.74 -13.76 -13.97
N PHE A 315 -8.22 -14.03 -12.78
CA PHE A 315 -6.80 -14.27 -12.53
C PHE A 315 -6.63 -15.63 -11.84
N PRO A 316 -6.49 -16.71 -12.60
CA PRO A 316 -6.22 -18.03 -12.04
C PRO A 316 -4.90 -18.04 -11.26
N ALA A 317 -4.80 -18.94 -10.25
CA ALA A 317 -3.60 -19.08 -9.41
C ALA A 317 -2.47 -19.75 -10.18
#